data_bd7e7f4db0416a80d9ef8f759d5411e2
#
_entry.id   bd7e7f4db0416a80d9ef8f759d5411e2
#
_cell.length_a   1.000
_cell.length_b   1.000
_cell.length_c   1.000
_cell.angle_alpha   90.00
_cell.angle_beta   90.00
_cell.angle_gamma   90.00
#
_symmetry.space_group_name_H-M   'P 1'
#
loop_
_entity.id
_entity.type
_entity.pdbx_description
1 polymer ?
#
loop_
_entity_poly.entity_id
_entity_poly.type
_entity_poly.pdbx_seq_one_letter_code
_entity_poly.pdbx_strand_id
1 'polypeptide(L)'
;MIFGHGDDAFRYGEQIKIDFSSNIYYRADLSGLQAHLASRFGIVAHYPEPEPTSLEKMLAKKLGVPDNTVMVTNGATEAIYLIAQLYSGWASIIPQPTFTEYEDACKLFNHLLSYNADDELEVLPEDRIYWLCNPNNPTGNVVNTLLLRHIIRQHPRYLYVIDQSYKDYTLSPMIQPKDMTDCYNVMLVHSLSKTYCIPGLRLGYIYASPIIIDRLRQIRQPWTVNAVAIEAGKYLLENDPKMIPDLPAFLAEAQRLRKNLSAIYGLLVMDTNTHYMLVNIDGSSTHDLKQWLIDHYGILIRDASNFRGLDNHCFRVTTRTPEENDLLVEALKEYVSG
;
A
#
# COMPACT_ATOMS: atom_id res chain seq x y z
N MET A 1 12.75 13.38 -0.60
CA MET A 1 12.43 12.50 -1.73
C MET A 1 13.27 11.22 -1.62
N ILE A 2 12.63 10.08 -1.58
CA ILE A 2 13.19 8.72 -1.78
C ILE A 2 14.25 8.29 -0.75
N PHE A 3 13.90 8.25 0.50
CA PHE A 3 14.72 7.56 1.49
C PHE A 3 13.91 6.43 2.11
N GLY A 4 14.43 5.19 1.94
CA GLY A 4 14.00 4.06 2.74
C GLY A 4 12.64 3.47 2.37
N HIS A 5 12.44 3.08 1.10
CA HIS A 5 11.33 2.19 0.76
C HIS A 5 11.56 0.76 1.27
N GLY A 6 10.49 0.00 1.49
CA GLY A 6 10.60 -1.45 1.72
C GLY A 6 11.06 -2.15 0.45
N ASP A 7 11.38 -3.45 0.57
CA ASP A 7 11.85 -4.29 -0.55
C ASP A 7 13.18 -3.79 -1.14
N ASP A 8 14.16 -3.58 -0.26
CA ASP A 8 15.53 -3.24 -0.66
C ASP A 8 16.45 -4.47 -0.77
N ALA A 9 15.85 -5.67 -0.93
CA ALA A 9 16.56 -6.93 -1.15
C ALA A 9 17.58 -6.87 -2.31
N PHE A 10 17.30 -6.06 -3.34
CA PHE A 10 18.21 -5.85 -4.47
C PHE A 10 19.61 -5.33 -4.06
N ARG A 11 19.74 -4.70 -2.90
CA ARG A 11 21.02 -4.20 -2.36
C ARG A 11 21.89 -5.32 -1.81
N TYR A 12 21.29 -6.41 -1.37
CA TYR A 12 21.93 -7.50 -0.65
C TYR A 12 22.07 -8.76 -1.51
N GLY A 13 21.34 -8.85 -2.63
CA GLY A 13 21.43 -9.98 -3.56
C GLY A 13 21.19 -11.33 -2.89
N GLU A 14 22.08 -12.30 -3.12
CA GLU A 14 21.96 -13.68 -2.62
C GLU A 14 22.14 -13.83 -1.09
N GLN A 15 22.53 -12.78 -0.37
CA GLN A 15 22.60 -12.82 1.08
C GLN A 15 21.21 -12.99 1.72
N ILE A 16 20.16 -12.49 1.06
CA ILE A 16 18.79 -12.61 1.57
C ILE A 16 18.22 -13.99 1.22
N LYS A 17 17.90 -14.74 2.25
CA LYS A 17 17.22 -16.03 2.17
C LYS A 17 15.72 -15.91 2.44
N ILE A 18 15.34 -15.01 3.37
CA ILE A 18 13.95 -14.81 3.78
C ILE A 18 13.68 -13.31 3.87
N ASP A 19 12.71 -12.83 3.06
CA ASP A 19 12.33 -11.42 3.03
C ASP A 19 11.04 -11.17 3.81
N PHE A 20 11.16 -10.58 5.02
CA PHE A 20 10.05 -10.09 5.83
C PHE A 20 9.75 -8.60 5.59
N SER A 21 10.46 -7.94 4.68
CA SER A 21 10.30 -6.51 4.41
C SER A 21 9.18 -6.19 3.44
N SER A 22 8.89 -7.10 2.52
CA SER A 22 7.89 -6.92 1.45
C SER A 22 6.48 -7.29 1.92
N ASN A 23 5.51 -6.38 1.77
CA ASN A 23 4.11 -6.59 2.16
C ASN A 23 3.28 -7.22 1.03
N ILE A 24 3.80 -8.26 0.40
CA ILE A 24 3.13 -9.00 -0.67
C ILE A 24 3.04 -10.47 -0.26
N TYR A 25 1.96 -11.13 -0.61
CA TYR A 25 1.84 -12.55 -0.35
C TYR A 25 2.88 -13.34 -1.15
N TYR A 26 3.76 -14.03 -0.44
CA TYR A 26 4.99 -14.62 -0.97
C TYR A 26 4.80 -15.94 -1.74
N ARG A 27 3.61 -16.55 -1.68
CA ARG A 27 3.27 -17.82 -2.35
C ARG A 27 2.21 -17.68 -3.43
N ALA A 28 2.04 -16.48 -4.00
CA ALA A 28 1.09 -16.30 -5.08
C ALA A 28 1.49 -17.15 -6.30
N ASP A 29 0.54 -17.92 -6.82
CA ASP A 29 0.75 -18.67 -8.08
C ASP A 29 0.53 -17.73 -9.26
N LEU A 30 1.62 -17.36 -9.91
CA LEU A 30 1.64 -16.52 -11.10
C LEU A 30 1.88 -17.32 -12.39
N SER A 31 1.91 -18.66 -12.34
CA SER A 31 2.25 -19.53 -13.48
C SER A 31 1.35 -19.29 -14.70
N GLY A 32 0.04 -19.16 -14.48
CA GLY A 32 -0.92 -18.86 -15.55
C GLY A 32 -0.69 -17.47 -16.19
N LEU A 33 -0.43 -16.44 -15.37
CA LEU A 33 -0.08 -15.12 -15.86
C LEU A 33 1.24 -15.13 -16.64
N GLN A 34 2.26 -15.81 -16.13
CA GLN A 34 3.56 -15.93 -16.79
C GLN A 34 3.44 -16.60 -18.16
N ALA A 35 2.70 -17.72 -18.26
CA ALA A 35 2.43 -18.40 -19.52
C ALA A 35 1.67 -17.50 -20.52
N HIS A 36 0.65 -16.78 -20.04
CA HIS A 36 -0.12 -15.84 -20.85
C HIS A 36 0.78 -14.74 -21.41
N LEU A 37 1.55 -14.06 -20.54
CA LEU A 37 2.45 -12.98 -20.96
C LEU A 37 3.54 -13.47 -21.91
N ALA A 38 4.10 -14.66 -21.69
CA ALA A 38 5.10 -15.24 -22.59
C ALA A 38 4.51 -15.45 -23.99
N SER A 39 3.26 -15.93 -24.11
CA SER A 39 2.58 -16.13 -25.40
C SER A 39 2.22 -14.81 -26.11
N ARG A 40 2.13 -13.71 -25.39
CA ARG A 40 1.72 -12.38 -25.85
C ARG A 40 2.87 -11.39 -25.89
N PHE A 41 4.10 -11.79 -25.59
CA PHE A 41 5.23 -10.89 -25.38
C PHE A 41 5.53 -9.97 -26.58
N GLY A 42 5.10 -10.35 -27.79
CA GLY A 42 5.19 -9.49 -28.98
C GLY A 42 4.55 -8.10 -28.85
N ILE A 43 3.66 -7.90 -27.87
CA ILE A 43 3.03 -6.59 -27.58
C ILE A 43 4.06 -5.49 -27.26
N VAL A 44 5.25 -5.84 -26.78
CA VAL A 44 6.30 -4.86 -26.45
C VAL A 44 6.85 -4.11 -27.67
N ALA A 45 6.59 -4.61 -28.89
CA ALA A 45 7.00 -3.96 -30.13
C ALA A 45 6.07 -2.81 -30.55
N HIS A 46 4.96 -2.59 -29.86
CA HIS A 46 3.94 -1.60 -30.20
C HIS A 46 3.66 -0.67 -29.04
N TYR A 47 3.28 0.59 -29.33
CA TYR A 47 2.74 1.49 -28.32
C TYR A 47 1.46 0.92 -27.72
N PRO A 48 1.28 0.98 -26.38
CA PRO A 48 0.01 0.64 -25.76
C PRO A 48 -1.05 1.71 -26.05
N GLU A 49 -2.25 1.50 -25.53
CA GLU A 49 -3.27 2.56 -25.48
C GLU A 49 -2.69 3.78 -24.74
N PRO A 50 -2.81 5.02 -25.28
CA PRO A 50 -2.32 6.24 -24.59
C PRO A 50 -2.93 6.40 -23.19
N GLU A 51 -4.23 6.09 -23.08
CA GLU A 51 -4.96 5.86 -21.86
C GLU A 51 -5.44 4.39 -21.87
N PRO A 52 -5.25 3.61 -20.80
CA PRO A 52 -5.62 2.19 -20.77
C PRO A 52 -7.14 1.98 -20.63
N THR A 53 -7.92 2.62 -21.52
CA THR A 53 -9.40 2.66 -21.50
C THR A 53 -10.03 1.29 -21.54
N SER A 54 -9.41 0.33 -22.24
CA SER A 54 -9.93 -1.05 -22.28
C SER A 54 -9.88 -1.70 -20.90
N LEU A 55 -8.80 -1.51 -20.13
CA LEU A 55 -8.63 -2.02 -18.78
C LEU A 55 -9.53 -1.26 -17.77
N GLU A 56 -9.67 0.07 -17.95
CA GLU A 56 -10.56 0.90 -17.12
C GLU A 56 -12.02 0.44 -17.21
N LYS A 57 -12.52 0.13 -18.41
CA LYS A 57 -13.88 -0.42 -18.62
C LYS A 57 -14.07 -1.77 -17.94
N MET A 58 -13.08 -2.65 -18.00
CA MET A 58 -13.13 -3.95 -17.31
C MET A 58 -13.18 -3.77 -15.79
N LEU A 59 -12.37 -2.86 -15.26
CA LEU A 59 -12.38 -2.52 -13.83
C LEU A 59 -13.71 -1.91 -13.39
N ALA A 60 -14.24 -0.94 -14.13
CA ALA A 60 -15.52 -0.30 -13.84
C ALA A 60 -16.66 -1.33 -13.80
N LYS A 61 -16.68 -2.24 -14.79
CA LYS A 61 -17.64 -3.36 -14.82
C LYS A 61 -17.49 -4.27 -13.59
N LYS A 62 -16.27 -4.64 -13.21
CA LYS A 62 -16.01 -5.48 -12.02
C LYS A 62 -16.42 -4.79 -10.73
N LEU A 63 -16.20 -3.49 -10.63
CA LEU A 63 -16.55 -2.67 -9.46
C LEU A 63 -18.04 -2.30 -9.41
N GLY A 64 -18.79 -2.48 -10.50
CA GLY A 64 -20.20 -2.11 -10.60
C GLY A 64 -20.42 -0.59 -10.59
N VAL A 65 -19.54 0.16 -11.26
CA VAL A 65 -19.54 1.64 -11.32
C VAL A 65 -19.47 2.12 -12.77
N PRO A 66 -19.84 3.40 -13.07
CA PRO A 66 -19.70 3.97 -14.42
C PRO A 66 -18.24 4.00 -14.90
N ASP A 67 -18.03 3.79 -16.21
CA ASP A 67 -16.69 3.73 -16.82
C ASP A 67 -15.85 5.00 -16.57
N ASN A 68 -16.49 6.17 -16.53
CA ASN A 68 -15.83 7.46 -16.32
C ASN A 68 -15.49 7.78 -14.86
N THR A 69 -15.63 6.82 -13.96
CA THR A 69 -15.25 6.95 -12.53
C THR A 69 -13.96 6.22 -12.17
N VAL A 70 -13.33 5.55 -13.14
CA VAL A 70 -12.11 4.78 -12.94
C VAL A 70 -10.99 5.28 -13.83
N MET A 71 -9.78 5.40 -13.29
CA MET A 71 -8.56 5.74 -14.01
C MET A 71 -7.44 4.79 -13.60
N VAL A 72 -6.90 4.03 -14.55
CA VAL A 72 -5.76 3.13 -14.32
C VAL A 72 -4.48 3.92 -14.29
N THR A 73 -3.55 3.58 -13.39
CA THR A 73 -2.29 4.28 -13.16
C THR A 73 -1.10 3.30 -13.10
N ASN A 74 0.11 3.84 -13.29
CA ASN A 74 1.38 3.12 -13.14
C ASN A 74 1.69 2.84 -11.66
N GLY A 75 0.87 1.99 -11.04
CA GLY A 75 0.84 1.74 -9.61
C GLY A 75 0.08 2.83 -8.83
N ALA A 76 -0.18 2.55 -7.55
CA ALA A 76 -0.80 3.51 -6.63
C ALA A 76 0.07 4.78 -6.43
N THR A 77 1.38 4.67 -6.60
CA THR A 77 2.29 5.82 -6.46
C THR A 77 2.00 6.91 -7.50
N GLU A 78 1.82 6.56 -8.79
CA GLU A 78 1.40 7.55 -9.80
C GLU A 78 0.08 8.22 -9.41
N ALA A 79 -0.89 7.44 -8.88
CA ALA A 79 -2.16 7.97 -8.42
C ALA A 79 -1.97 9.04 -7.33
N ILE A 80 -1.13 8.76 -6.33
CA ILE A 80 -0.82 9.69 -5.24
C ILE A 80 -0.24 11.00 -5.78
N TYR A 81 0.76 10.92 -6.66
CA TYR A 81 1.43 12.09 -7.23
C TYR A 81 0.51 12.90 -8.15
N LEU A 82 -0.33 12.25 -8.96
CA LEU A 82 -1.32 12.95 -9.80
C LEU A 82 -2.38 13.68 -8.96
N ILE A 83 -2.84 13.07 -7.88
CA ILE A 83 -3.79 13.71 -6.96
C ILE A 83 -3.14 14.93 -6.30
N ALA A 84 -1.93 14.79 -5.76
CA ALA A 84 -1.21 15.92 -5.18
C ALA A 84 -0.94 17.03 -6.21
N GLN A 85 -0.60 16.68 -7.45
CA GLN A 85 -0.41 17.63 -8.54
C GLN A 85 -1.70 18.39 -8.89
N LEU A 86 -2.84 17.69 -8.98
CA LEU A 86 -4.13 18.29 -9.31
C LEU A 86 -4.55 19.37 -8.31
N TYR A 87 -4.19 19.18 -7.05
CA TYR A 87 -4.53 20.06 -5.95
C TYR A 87 -3.31 20.82 -5.39
N SER A 88 -2.34 21.12 -6.25
CA SER A 88 -1.13 21.87 -5.89
C SER A 88 -1.47 23.13 -5.08
N GLY A 89 -0.75 23.34 -3.98
CA GLY A 89 -0.94 24.48 -3.07
C GLY A 89 -2.08 24.34 -2.07
N TRP A 90 -2.86 23.25 -2.10
CA TRP A 90 -3.92 23.02 -1.12
C TRP A 90 -3.37 22.64 0.26
N ALA A 91 -4.21 22.73 1.30
CA ALA A 91 -3.90 22.15 2.60
C ALA A 91 -4.07 20.62 2.54
N SER A 92 -3.17 19.87 3.20
CA SER A 92 -3.22 18.43 3.31
C SER A 92 -3.00 17.97 4.74
N ILE A 93 -3.89 17.12 5.24
CA ILE A 93 -3.78 16.45 6.53
C ILE A 93 -3.31 15.01 6.27
N ILE A 94 -2.19 14.63 6.88
CA ILE A 94 -1.55 13.31 6.70
C ILE A 94 -1.30 12.69 8.08
N PRO A 95 -2.27 12.00 8.70
CA PRO A 95 -2.09 11.39 10.02
C PRO A 95 -0.91 10.42 10.03
N GLN A 96 -0.09 10.49 11.07
CA GLN A 96 1.16 9.75 11.20
C GLN A 96 1.09 8.68 12.30
N PRO A 97 1.89 7.59 12.21
CA PRO A 97 2.76 7.24 11.06
C PRO A 97 1.94 6.65 9.91
N THR A 98 2.33 6.98 8.67
CA THR A 98 1.71 6.44 7.46
C THR A 98 2.70 6.41 6.29
N PHE A 99 2.28 5.93 5.13
CA PHE A 99 3.12 5.78 3.95
C PHE A 99 3.70 7.13 3.50
N THR A 100 5.02 7.19 3.38
CA THR A 100 5.78 8.44 3.19
C THR A 100 5.50 9.15 1.88
N GLU A 101 5.05 8.44 0.84
CA GLU A 101 4.79 9.02 -0.48
C GLU A 101 3.68 10.06 -0.48
N TYR A 102 2.75 10.05 0.48
CA TYR A 102 1.75 11.13 0.59
C TYR A 102 2.42 12.45 0.93
N GLU A 103 3.32 12.43 1.92
CA GLU A 103 4.07 13.62 2.33
C GLU A 103 5.01 14.08 1.22
N ASP A 104 5.74 13.17 0.57
CA ASP A 104 6.68 13.47 -0.50
C ASP A 104 5.97 14.10 -1.72
N ALA A 105 4.83 13.55 -2.14
CA ALA A 105 4.02 14.09 -3.21
C ALA A 105 3.47 15.48 -2.85
N CYS A 106 2.91 15.63 -1.66
CA CYS A 106 2.38 16.90 -1.19
C CYS A 106 3.46 17.99 -1.10
N LYS A 107 4.66 17.66 -0.61
CA LYS A 107 5.80 18.59 -0.60
C LYS A 107 6.21 19.02 -2.00
N LEU A 108 6.27 18.06 -2.94
CA LEU A 108 6.65 18.34 -4.33
C LEU A 108 5.71 19.35 -4.99
N PHE A 109 4.42 19.29 -4.66
CA PHE A 109 3.38 20.15 -5.19
C PHE A 109 2.95 21.27 -4.24
N ASN A 110 3.82 21.65 -3.30
CA ASN A 110 3.68 22.84 -2.43
C ASN A 110 2.41 22.86 -1.58
N HIS A 111 1.96 21.70 -1.07
CA HIS A 111 0.84 21.65 -0.14
C HIS A 111 1.22 22.23 1.24
N LEU A 112 0.25 22.83 1.92
CA LEU A 112 0.36 23.19 3.33
C LEU A 112 0.08 21.94 4.15
N LEU A 113 1.07 21.43 4.90
CA LEU A 113 0.99 20.13 5.57
C LEU A 113 0.62 20.25 7.04
N SER A 114 -0.32 19.41 7.48
CA SER A 114 -0.58 19.07 8.89
C SER A 114 -0.50 17.56 9.06
N TYR A 115 -0.05 17.10 10.23
CA TYR A 115 0.19 15.69 10.52
C TYR A 115 -0.76 15.09 11.54
N ASN A 116 -1.52 15.91 12.24
CA ASN A 116 -2.53 15.49 13.20
C ASN A 116 -3.90 16.01 12.77
N ALA A 117 -4.92 15.18 12.95
CA ALA A 117 -6.30 15.60 12.64
C ALA A 117 -6.79 16.75 13.54
N ASP A 118 -6.23 16.85 14.75
CA ASP A 118 -6.61 17.82 15.78
C ASP A 118 -5.71 19.06 15.81
N ASP A 119 -4.57 19.05 15.07
CA ASP A 119 -3.69 20.20 15.01
C ASP A 119 -4.35 21.32 14.19
N GLU A 120 -4.79 22.37 14.88
CA GLU A 120 -5.11 23.68 14.29
C GLU A 120 -6.19 23.66 13.19
N LEU A 121 -7.29 22.92 13.40
CA LEU A 121 -8.46 22.95 12.50
C LEU A 121 -8.96 24.38 12.21
N GLU A 122 -8.69 25.35 13.12
CA GLU A 122 -9.07 26.75 12.97
C GLU A 122 -8.15 27.55 12.04
N VAL A 123 -6.91 27.11 11.79
CA VAL A 123 -5.90 27.86 11.02
C VAL A 123 -5.80 27.37 9.57
N LEU A 124 -6.16 26.13 9.29
CA LEU A 124 -6.10 25.57 7.93
C LEU A 124 -7.30 26.01 7.08
N PRO A 125 -7.12 26.21 5.75
CA PRO A 125 -8.23 26.49 4.84
C PRO A 125 -9.35 25.45 4.95
N GLU A 126 -10.60 25.87 4.72
CA GLU A 126 -11.75 24.96 4.76
C GLU A 126 -11.66 23.87 3.66
N ASP A 127 -11.11 24.21 2.49
CA ASP A 127 -10.88 23.27 1.39
C ASP A 127 -9.52 22.58 1.59
N ARG A 128 -9.54 21.30 1.96
CA ARG A 128 -8.35 20.53 2.28
C ARG A 128 -8.48 19.07 1.87
N ILE A 129 -7.35 18.40 1.75
CA ILE A 129 -7.26 16.97 1.48
C ILE A 129 -6.91 16.23 2.78
N TYR A 130 -7.65 15.17 3.05
CA TYR A 130 -7.36 14.22 4.12
C TYR A 130 -6.84 12.92 3.48
N TRP A 131 -5.57 12.61 3.73
CA TRP A 131 -4.93 11.39 3.24
C TRP A 131 -5.05 10.28 4.27
N LEU A 132 -5.62 9.15 3.88
CA LEU A 132 -5.81 8.01 4.77
C LEU A 132 -5.34 6.72 4.08
N CYS A 133 -4.35 6.05 4.65
CA CYS A 133 -3.99 4.69 4.29
C CYS A 133 -4.86 3.71 5.10
N ASN A 134 -5.67 2.91 4.43
CA ASN A 134 -6.60 2.00 5.11
C ASN A 134 -6.78 0.67 4.34
N PRO A 135 -6.15 -0.42 4.78
CA PRO A 135 -5.31 -0.62 5.96
C PRO A 135 -4.03 0.21 5.95
N ASN A 136 -3.60 0.69 7.13
CA ASN A 136 -2.45 1.60 7.23
C ASN A 136 -1.10 0.87 7.14
N ASN A 137 -0.19 1.40 6.37
CA ASN A 137 1.22 1.04 6.34
C ASN A 137 2.01 2.16 7.07
N PRO A 138 2.73 1.89 8.21
CA PRO A 138 3.29 0.59 8.60
C PRO A 138 2.51 -0.18 9.68
N THR A 139 1.44 0.36 10.27
CA THR A 139 0.83 -0.17 11.50
C THR A 139 -0.07 -1.39 11.28
N GLY A 140 -0.64 -1.56 10.08
CA GLY A 140 -1.64 -2.59 9.80
C GLY A 140 -3.04 -2.30 10.35
N ASN A 141 -3.27 -1.14 10.96
CA ASN A 141 -4.56 -0.76 11.51
C ASN A 141 -5.59 -0.49 10.42
N VAL A 142 -6.86 -0.80 10.72
CA VAL A 142 -8.01 -0.53 9.86
C VAL A 142 -8.99 0.39 10.55
N VAL A 143 -9.31 1.50 9.93
CA VAL A 143 -10.38 2.41 10.38
C VAL A 143 -11.73 1.80 10.06
N ASN A 144 -12.64 1.84 11.04
CA ASN A 144 -14.00 1.33 10.88
C ASN A 144 -14.73 2.02 9.72
N THR A 145 -15.25 1.23 8.79
CA THR A 145 -15.92 1.72 7.57
C THR A 145 -17.15 2.57 7.85
N LEU A 146 -17.95 2.24 8.86
CA LEU A 146 -19.16 3.02 9.21
C LEU A 146 -18.78 4.39 9.77
N LEU A 147 -17.78 4.43 10.66
CA LEU A 147 -17.24 5.68 11.19
C LEU A 147 -16.65 6.55 10.06
N LEU A 148 -15.85 5.96 9.19
CA LEU A 148 -15.24 6.69 8.07
C LEU A 148 -16.28 7.28 7.12
N ARG A 149 -17.32 6.51 6.75
CA ARG A 149 -18.44 7.00 5.94
C ARG A 149 -19.20 8.13 6.64
N HIS A 150 -19.36 8.04 7.96
CA HIS A 150 -20.00 9.11 8.75
C HIS A 150 -19.17 10.40 8.69
N ILE A 151 -17.86 10.32 8.96
CA ILE A 151 -16.93 11.47 8.92
C ILE A 151 -16.93 12.12 7.53
N ILE A 152 -16.83 11.35 6.45
CA ILE A 152 -16.85 11.86 5.06
C ILE A 152 -18.10 12.70 4.79
N ARG A 153 -19.28 12.22 5.23
CA ARG A 153 -20.55 12.95 5.01
C ARG A 153 -20.71 14.18 5.89
N GLN A 154 -20.10 14.18 7.08
CA GLN A 154 -20.13 15.34 7.98
C GLN A 154 -19.25 16.49 7.48
N HIS A 155 -18.22 16.19 6.68
CA HIS A 155 -17.26 17.19 6.18
C HIS A 155 -17.22 17.19 4.65
N PRO A 156 -18.29 17.63 3.95
CA PRO A 156 -18.38 17.55 2.49
C PRO A 156 -17.40 18.47 1.75
N ARG A 157 -16.81 19.45 2.45
CA ARG A 157 -15.78 20.34 1.89
C ARG A 157 -14.38 19.75 1.94
N TYR A 158 -14.16 18.69 2.72
CA TYR A 158 -12.89 17.98 2.73
C TYR A 158 -12.87 16.96 1.59
N LEU A 159 -11.74 16.85 0.92
CA LEU A 159 -11.49 15.82 -0.07
C LEU A 159 -10.74 14.67 0.61
N TYR A 160 -11.31 13.49 0.56
CA TYR A 160 -10.73 12.30 1.18
C TYR A 160 -10.03 11.45 0.13
N VAL A 161 -8.73 11.24 0.29
CA VAL A 161 -7.93 10.27 -0.47
C VAL A 161 -7.72 9.06 0.42
N ILE A 162 -8.36 7.96 0.10
CA ILE A 162 -8.30 6.72 0.88
C ILE A 162 -7.52 5.69 0.07
N ASP A 163 -6.30 5.43 0.49
CA ASP A 163 -5.46 4.40 -0.12
C ASP A 163 -5.81 3.02 0.46
N GLN A 164 -6.39 2.18 -0.37
CA GLN A 164 -6.80 0.82 -0.04
C GLN A 164 -5.89 -0.23 -0.68
N SER A 165 -4.61 0.06 -0.83
CA SER A 165 -3.63 -0.86 -1.44
C SER A 165 -3.57 -2.23 -0.76
N TYR A 166 -3.89 -2.30 0.53
CA TYR A 166 -3.87 -3.54 1.31
C TYR A 166 -5.26 -4.09 1.66
N LYS A 167 -6.32 -3.67 0.94
CA LYS A 167 -7.70 -4.10 1.22
C LYS A 167 -7.92 -5.62 1.17
N ASP A 168 -7.14 -6.32 0.37
CA ASP A 168 -7.25 -7.78 0.19
C ASP A 168 -6.44 -8.57 1.24
N TYR A 169 -5.82 -7.88 2.19
CA TYR A 169 -5.01 -8.43 3.29
C TYR A 169 -5.65 -8.25 4.66
N THR A 170 -6.95 -8.02 4.72
CA THR A 170 -7.71 -7.88 5.96
C THR A 170 -9.09 -8.50 5.82
N LEU A 171 -9.65 -8.97 6.95
CA LEU A 171 -11.06 -9.40 7.04
C LEU A 171 -11.98 -8.26 7.46
N SER A 172 -11.42 -7.10 7.81
CA SER A 172 -12.22 -5.93 8.16
C SER A 172 -12.98 -5.40 6.94
N PRO A 173 -14.25 -5.00 7.11
CA PRO A 173 -15.01 -4.39 6.02
C PRO A 173 -14.33 -3.13 5.48
N MET A 174 -14.20 -3.02 4.16
CA MET A 174 -13.59 -1.89 3.46
C MET A 174 -14.65 -1.11 2.67
N ILE A 175 -14.45 0.20 2.48
CA ILE A 175 -15.31 1.00 1.61
C ILE A 175 -15.21 0.44 0.18
N GLN A 176 -16.38 0.22 -0.44
CA GLN A 176 -16.45 -0.19 -1.83
C GLN A 176 -16.79 1.00 -2.73
N PRO A 177 -16.26 1.10 -3.96
CA PRO A 177 -16.58 2.17 -4.90
C PRO A 177 -18.08 2.40 -5.08
N LYS A 178 -18.87 1.33 -5.23
CA LYS A 178 -20.33 1.39 -5.38
C LYS A 178 -21.07 2.02 -4.19
N ASP A 179 -20.46 2.00 -2.99
CA ASP A 179 -21.05 2.58 -1.77
C ASP A 179 -20.82 4.09 -1.65
N MET A 180 -20.01 4.65 -2.56
CA MET A 180 -19.56 6.04 -2.54
C MET A 180 -19.99 6.83 -3.78
N THR A 181 -20.91 6.30 -4.57
CA THR A 181 -21.39 6.96 -5.80
C THR A 181 -22.12 8.27 -5.55
N ASP A 182 -22.62 8.49 -4.34
CA ASP A 182 -23.24 9.73 -3.84
C ASP A 182 -22.23 10.69 -3.17
N CYS A 183 -20.95 10.29 -3.04
CA CYS A 183 -19.91 11.09 -2.39
C CYS A 183 -18.93 11.64 -3.44
N TYR A 184 -19.05 12.92 -3.76
CA TYR A 184 -18.18 13.56 -4.77
C TYR A 184 -16.80 13.97 -4.22
N ASN A 185 -16.62 13.88 -2.91
CA ASN A 185 -15.43 14.29 -2.18
C ASN A 185 -14.53 13.14 -1.76
N VAL A 186 -14.65 11.98 -2.42
CA VAL A 186 -13.84 10.78 -2.12
C VAL A 186 -13.09 10.32 -3.34
N MET A 187 -11.82 10.01 -3.15
CA MET A 187 -10.98 9.26 -4.09
C MET A 187 -10.48 7.99 -3.39
N LEU A 188 -10.70 6.83 -4.00
CA LEU A 188 -10.12 5.57 -3.55
C LEU A 188 -8.92 5.24 -4.43
N VAL A 189 -7.77 5.03 -3.82
CA VAL A 189 -6.55 4.59 -4.49
C VAL A 189 -6.36 3.10 -4.24
N HIS A 190 -6.09 2.33 -5.29
CA HIS A 190 -5.90 0.89 -5.21
C HIS A 190 -4.63 0.44 -5.91
N SER A 191 -3.95 -0.55 -5.33
CA SER A 191 -2.77 -1.18 -5.90
C SER A 191 -3.07 -2.59 -6.40
N LEU A 192 -3.24 -2.77 -7.70
CA LEU A 192 -3.33 -4.11 -8.29
C LEU A 192 -2.01 -4.89 -8.12
N SER A 193 -0.89 -4.18 -7.96
CA SER A 193 0.40 -4.80 -7.61
C SER A 193 0.36 -5.57 -6.29
N LYS A 194 -0.46 -5.13 -5.33
CA LYS A 194 -0.66 -5.82 -4.05
C LYS A 194 -1.73 -6.89 -4.15
N THR A 195 -2.88 -6.55 -4.73
CA THR A 195 -4.00 -7.48 -4.94
C THR A 195 -3.58 -8.75 -5.68
N TYR A 196 -2.79 -8.61 -6.74
CA TYR A 196 -2.36 -9.71 -7.60
C TYR A 196 -0.91 -10.12 -7.45
N CYS A 197 -0.20 -9.61 -6.44
CA CYS A 197 1.20 -9.97 -6.15
C CYS A 197 2.15 -9.74 -7.34
N ILE A 198 1.96 -8.66 -8.09
CA ILE A 198 2.71 -8.30 -9.31
C ILE A 198 3.43 -6.95 -9.18
N PRO A 199 4.28 -6.73 -8.15
CA PRO A 199 4.86 -5.42 -7.87
C PRO A 199 5.72 -4.88 -9.01
N GLY A 200 6.38 -5.75 -9.76
CA GLY A 200 7.23 -5.38 -10.90
C GLY A 200 6.47 -4.82 -12.10
N LEU A 201 5.18 -5.10 -12.26
CA LEU A 201 4.38 -4.62 -13.39
C LEU A 201 3.87 -3.18 -13.20
N ARG A 202 3.86 -2.65 -11.98
CA ARG A 202 3.42 -1.28 -11.67
C ARG A 202 2.00 -0.99 -12.15
N LEU A 203 1.00 -1.55 -11.49
CA LEU A 203 -0.41 -1.40 -11.86
C LEU A 203 -1.25 -0.99 -10.66
N GLY A 204 -2.06 0.07 -10.82
CA GLY A 204 -2.99 0.57 -9.83
C GLY A 204 -4.16 1.29 -10.49
N TYR A 205 -5.08 1.82 -9.70
CA TYR A 205 -6.16 2.66 -10.21
C TYR A 205 -6.71 3.61 -9.16
N ILE A 206 -7.35 4.67 -9.64
CA ILE A 206 -8.15 5.61 -8.86
C ILE A 206 -9.61 5.36 -9.18
N TYR A 207 -10.45 5.33 -8.14
CA TYR A 207 -11.89 5.55 -8.27
C TYR A 207 -12.21 6.93 -7.69
N ALA A 208 -12.97 7.73 -8.44
CA ALA A 208 -13.46 9.04 -8.00
C ALA A 208 -14.70 9.46 -8.81
N SER A 209 -15.28 10.61 -8.46
CA SER A 209 -16.35 11.20 -9.28
C SER A 209 -15.87 11.49 -10.70
N PRO A 210 -16.76 11.47 -11.72
CA PRO A 210 -16.39 11.75 -13.11
C PRO A 210 -15.62 13.05 -13.29
N ILE A 211 -16.02 14.10 -12.57
CA ILE A 211 -15.37 15.42 -12.63
C ILE A 211 -13.91 15.36 -12.18
N ILE A 212 -13.61 14.61 -11.11
CA ILE A 212 -12.24 14.42 -10.63
C ILE A 212 -11.43 13.61 -11.63
N ILE A 213 -11.99 12.51 -12.14
CA ILE A 213 -11.32 11.68 -13.15
C ILE A 213 -10.97 12.48 -14.40
N ASP A 214 -11.91 13.28 -14.93
CA ASP A 214 -11.66 14.14 -16.10
C ASP A 214 -10.53 15.15 -15.85
N ARG A 215 -10.49 15.76 -14.67
CA ARG A 215 -9.41 16.68 -14.29
C ARG A 215 -8.05 15.98 -14.16
N LEU A 216 -8.02 14.76 -13.60
CA LEU A 216 -6.79 13.96 -13.52
C LEU A 216 -6.28 13.57 -14.90
N ARG A 217 -7.17 13.20 -15.83
CA ARG A 217 -6.80 12.90 -17.22
C ARG A 217 -6.16 14.08 -17.95
N GLN A 218 -6.58 15.32 -17.66
CA GLN A 218 -6.02 16.52 -18.27
C GLN A 218 -4.55 16.79 -17.92
N ILE A 219 -4.10 16.32 -16.74
CA ILE A 219 -2.71 16.53 -16.27
C ILE A 219 -1.84 15.29 -16.41
N ARG A 220 -2.44 14.14 -16.69
CA ARG A 220 -1.72 12.87 -16.84
C ARG A 220 -0.92 12.87 -18.15
N GLN A 221 0.30 12.34 -18.09
CA GLN A 221 1.08 12.05 -19.29
C GLN A 221 0.49 10.83 -20.02
N PRO A 222 0.44 10.81 -21.37
CA PRO A 222 0.04 9.62 -22.12
C PRO A 222 1.08 8.49 -21.94
N TRP A 223 0.64 7.23 -22.11
CA TRP A 223 1.48 6.03 -22.09
C TRP A 223 2.21 5.74 -20.76
N THR A 224 1.75 6.26 -19.63
CA THR A 224 2.39 5.97 -18.33
C THR A 224 2.24 4.50 -17.92
N VAL A 225 1.20 3.82 -18.38
CA VAL A 225 0.98 2.39 -18.12
C VAL A 225 1.51 1.57 -19.30
N ASN A 226 2.48 0.69 -19.05
CA ASN A 226 3.11 -0.11 -20.08
C ASN A 226 2.22 -1.22 -20.65
N ALA A 227 2.52 -1.69 -21.87
CA ALA A 227 1.73 -2.70 -22.59
C ALA A 227 1.59 -4.00 -21.81
N VAL A 228 2.67 -4.47 -21.15
CA VAL A 228 2.68 -5.72 -20.38
C VAL A 228 1.78 -5.61 -19.14
N ALA A 229 1.78 -4.45 -18.47
CA ALA A 229 0.91 -4.20 -17.33
C ALA A 229 -0.57 -4.17 -17.74
N ILE A 230 -0.91 -3.55 -18.86
CA ILE A 230 -2.29 -3.53 -19.39
C ILE A 230 -2.75 -4.95 -19.72
N GLU A 231 -1.94 -5.74 -20.43
CA GLU A 231 -2.26 -7.12 -20.78
C GLU A 231 -2.41 -8.01 -19.55
N ALA A 232 -1.48 -7.88 -18.59
CA ALA A 232 -1.57 -8.59 -17.31
C ALA A 232 -2.84 -8.22 -16.54
N GLY A 233 -3.18 -6.93 -16.48
CA GLY A 233 -4.40 -6.46 -15.84
C GLY A 233 -5.67 -7.06 -16.44
N LYS A 234 -5.77 -7.11 -17.76
CA LYS A 234 -6.89 -7.75 -18.48
C LYS A 234 -7.00 -9.23 -18.12
N TYR A 235 -5.89 -9.97 -18.25
CA TYR A 235 -5.84 -11.39 -17.91
C TYR A 235 -6.29 -11.66 -16.46
N LEU A 236 -5.77 -10.88 -15.52
CA LEU A 236 -6.08 -11.05 -14.10
C LEU A 236 -7.53 -10.70 -13.76
N LEU A 237 -8.11 -9.69 -14.42
CA LEU A 237 -9.53 -9.36 -14.22
C LEU A 237 -10.47 -10.40 -14.83
N GLU A 238 -10.10 -11.02 -15.94
CA GLU A 238 -10.89 -12.08 -16.62
C GLU A 238 -10.86 -13.38 -15.83
N ASN A 239 -9.70 -13.77 -15.30
CA ASN A 239 -9.51 -15.04 -14.60
C ASN A 239 -9.77 -14.94 -13.10
N ASP A 240 -9.68 -13.75 -12.53
CA ASP A 240 -9.86 -13.39 -11.11
C ASP A 240 -9.24 -14.40 -10.12
N PRO A 241 -7.93 -14.70 -10.25
CA PRO A 241 -7.28 -15.71 -9.44
C PRO A 241 -7.22 -15.24 -7.97
N LYS A 242 -7.51 -16.16 -7.06
CA LYS A 242 -7.41 -15.90 -5.62
C LYS A 242 -5.95 -16.05 -5.18
N MET A 243 -5.23 -14.92 -5.08
CA MET A 243 -3.80 -14.89 -4.76
C MET A 243 -3.48 -15.39 -3.35
N ILE A 244 -4.36 -15.16 -2.38
CA ILE A 244 -4.27 -15.69 -1.03
C ILE A 244 -5.36 -16.75 -0.89
N PRO A 245 -5.04 -18.05 -0.99
CA PRO A 245 -6.04 -19.11 -1.01
C PRO A 245 -6.89 -19.16 0.27
N ASP A 246 -6.25 -18.96 1.43
CA ASP A 246 -6.89 -18.95 2.75
C ASP A 246 -6.44 -17.71 3.55
N LEU A 247 -7.13 -16.59 3.34
CA LEU A 247 -6.84 -15.34 4.06
C LEU A 247 -7.06 -15.48 5.59
N PRO A 248 -8.13 -16.13 6.10
CA PRO A 248 -8.28 -16.35 7.53
C PRO A 248 -7.10 -17.09 8.16
N ALA A 249 -6.64 -18.20 7.55
CA ALA A 249 -5.50 -18.95 8.05
C ALA A 249 -4.20 -18.11 8.00
N PHE A 250 -3.99 -17.35 6.93
CA PHE A 250 -2.84 -16.46 6.79
C PHE A 250 -2.81 -15.37 7.87
N LEU A 251 -3.96 -14.77 8.19
CA LEU A 251 -4.07 -13.79 9.26
C LEU A 251 -3.99 -14.41 10.66
N ALA A 252 -4.47 -15.64 10.85
CA ALA A 252 -4.27 -16.38 12.10
C ALA A 252 -2.77 -16.61 12.37
N GLU A 253 -1.99 -16.94 11.33
CA GLU A 253 -0.53 -17.06 11.42
C GLU A 253 0.14 -15.72 11.74
N ALA A 254 -0.37 -14.60 11.20
CA ALA A 254 0.09 -13.27 11.57
C ALA A 254 -0.12 -12.99 13.07
N GLN A 255 -1.26 -13.36 13.62
CA GLN A 255 -1.53 -13.21 15.05
C GLN A 255 -0.67 -14.16 15.90
N ARG A 256 -0.36 -15.38 15.42
CA ARG A 256 0.58 -16.28 16.07
C ARG A 256 1.98 -15.67 16.13
N LEU A 257 2.48 -15.16 15.01
CA LEU A 257 3.76 -14.46 14.94
C LEU A 257 3.78 -13.27 15.90
N ARG A 258 2.75 -12.41 15.87
CA ARG A 258 2.63 -11.26 16.76
C ARG A 258 2.72 -11.67 18.23
N LYS A 259 1.97 -12.70 18.64
CA LYS A 259 2.00 -13.22 20.01
C LYS A 259 3.40 -13.70 20.42
N ASN A 260 4.08 -14.42 19.54
CA ASN A 260 5.43 -14.95 19.80
C ASN A 260 6.46 -13.83 19.93
N LEU A 261 6.39 -12.82 19.06
CA LEU A 261 7.24 -11.63 19.14
C LEU A 261 6.98 -10.81 20.41
N SER A 262 5.71 -10.66 20.81
CA SER A 262 5.33 -9.92 22.03
C SER A 262 5.81 -10.62 23.33
N ALA A 263 6.16 -11.89 23.26
CA ALA A 263 6.73 -12.63 24.39
C ALA A 263 8.25 -12.42 24.56
N ILE A 264 8.91 -11.74 23.61
CA ILE A 264 10.34 -11.43 23.68
C ILE A 264 10.52 -10.16 24.51
N TYR A 265 11.31 -10.24 25.58
CA TYR A 265 11.65 -9.07 26.40
C TYR A 265 12.36 -8.00 25.53
N GLY A 266 11.99 -6.75 25.70
CA GLY A 266 12.54 -5.63 24.91
C GLY A 266 11.87 -5.41 23.55
N LEU A 267 10.86 -6.20 23.16
CA LEU A 267 10.04 -5.93 21.98
C LEU A 267 8.63 -5.44 22.36
N LEU A 268 8.21 -4.33 21.77
CA LEU A 268 6.83 -3.86 21.81
C LEU A 268 6.19 -4.05 20.44
N VAL A 269 5.27 -5.00 20.32
CA VAL A 269 4.61 -5.34 19.05
C VAL A 269 3.22 -4.72 19.01
N MET A 270 2.96 -3.89 18.00
CA MET A 270 1.68 -3.22 17.84
C MET A 270 0.59 -4.18 17.36
N ASP A 271 -0.67 -3.87 17.69
CA ASP A 271 -1.82 -4.58 17.14
C ASP A 271 -1.91 -4.36 15.62
N THR A 272 -2.42 -5.36 14.92
CA THR A 272 -2.60 -5.29 13.46
C THR A 272 -3.86 -6.04 13.01
N ASN A 273 -4.50 -5.51 11.97
CA ASN A 273 -5.62 -6.15 11.28
C ASN A 273 -5.18 -6.80 9.93
N THR A 274 -3.86 -6.83 9.67
CA THR A 274 -3.27 -7.31 8.42
C THR A 274 -2.22 -8.41 8.67
N HIS A 275 -1.50 -8.80 7.62
CA HIS A 275 -0.41 -9.77 7.66
C HIS A 275 0.96 -9.17 8.02
N TYR A 276 1.03 -7.87 8.26
CA TYR A 276 2.27 -7.19 8.70
C TYR A 276 2.01 -6.43 9.99
N MET A 277 3.08 -6.20 10.74
CA MET A 277 3.02 -5.54 12.03
C MET A 277 4.23 -4.64 12.27
N LEU A 278 4.01 -3.57 13.01
CA LEU A 278 5.04 -2.65 13.47
C LEU A 278 5.55 -3.15 14.84
N VAL A 279 6.87 -3.17 14.98
CA VAL A 279 7.57 -3.59 16.20
C VAL A 279 8.53 -2.50 16.61
N ASN A 280 8.61 -2.22 17.91
CA ASN A 280 9.66 -1.39 18.50
C ASN A 280 10.59 -2.28 19.30
N ILE A 281 11.91 -2.06 19.17
CA ILE A 281 12.96 -2.77 19.92
C ILE A 281 13.62 -1.81 20.91
N ASP A 282 13.68 -2.19 22.17
CA ASP A 282 14.35 -1.42 23.21
C ASP A 282 15.89 -1.62 23.14
N GLY A 283 16.65 -0.55 23.38
CA GLY A 283 18.10 -0.60 23.57
C GLY A 283 18.94 -0.82 22.31
N SER A 284 18.35 -0.93 21.11
CA SER A 284 19.09 -1.13 19.85
C SER A 284 18.49 -0.36 18.69
N SER A 285 19.33 0.01 17.71
CA SER A 285 18.82 0.60 16.46
C SER A 285 18.32 -0.47 15.50
N THR A 286 17.25 -0.15 14.76
CA THR A 286 16.72 -1.03 13.70
C THR A 286 17.74 -1.26 12.59
N HIS A 287 18.62 -0.28 12.34
CA HIS A 287 19.69 -0.43 11.36
C HIS A 287 20.65 -1.56 11.74
N ASP A 288 21.12 -1.58 13.00
CA ASP A 288 22.04 -2.60 13.49
C ASP A 288 21.36 -3.97 13.55
N LEU A 289 20.11 -4.02 14.05
CA LEU A 289 19.30 -5.23 14.03
C LEU A 289 19.16 -5.80 12.61
N LYS A 290 18.81 -4.95 11.64
CA LYS A 290 18.63 -5.37 10.25
C LYS A 290 19.91 -5.95 9.68
N GLN A 291 21.05 -5.31 9.89
CA GLN A 291 22.35 -5.79 9.41
C GLN A 291 22.70 -7.12 10.08
N TRP A 292 22.51 -7.22 11.38
CA TRP A 292 22.78 -8.45 12.13
C TRP A 292 21.93 -9.64 11.64
N LEU A 293 20.62 -9.42 11.41
CA LEU A 293 19.71 -10.43 10.88
C LEU A 293 20.11 -10.91 9.48
N ILE A 294 20.61 -10.00 8.64
CA ILE A 294 21.11 -10.35 7.30
C ILE A 294 22.36 -11.21 7.43
N ASP A 295 23.34 -10.80 8.25
CA ASP A 295 24.64 -11.43 8.34
C ASP A 295 24.58 -12.83 8.98
N HIS A 296 23.70 -13.03 9.97
CA HIS A 296 23.61 -14.29 10.70
C HIS A 296 22.56 -15.27 10.17
N TYR A 297 21.44 -14.74 9.66
CA TYR A 297 20.29 -15.55 9.26
C TYR A 297 19.88 -15.39 7.80
N GLY A 298 20.37 -14.37 7.09
CA GLY A 298 19.88 -14.00 5.77
C GLY A 298 18.44 -13.47 5.80
N ILE A 299 18.02 -12.91 6.93
CA ILE A 299 16.66 -12.38 7.13
C ILE A 299 16.65 -10.88 6.88
N LEU A 300 15.77 -10.44 5.98
CA LEU A 300 15.54 -9.03 5.69
C LEU A 300 14.26 -8.53 6.36
N ILE A 301 14.38 -7.49 7.20
CA ILE A 301 13.26 -6.75 7.80
C ILE A 301 13.15 -5.34 7.21
N ARG A 302 12.02 -4.68 7.39
CA ARG A 302 11.83 -3.28 7.00
C ARG A 302 12.18 -2.34 8.16
N ASP A 303 13.28 -1.62 8.04
CA ASP A 303 13.60 -0.49 8.91
C ASP A 303 12.55 0.61 8.75
N ALA A 304 11.77 0.89 9.81
CA ALA A 304 10.68 1.85 9.80
C ALA A 304 11.07 3.24 10.35
N SER A 305 12.35 3.48 10.62
CA SER A 305 12.85 4.75 11.18
C SER A 305 12.55 5.98 10.31
N ASN A 306 12.34 5.78 9.01
CA ASN A 306 12.03 6.86 8.07
C ASN A 306 10.56 7.26 8.01
N PHE A 307 9.67 6.54 8.70
CA PHE A 307 8.28 6.97 8.83
C PHE A 307 8.19 8.11 9.84
N ARG A 308 7.56 9.22 9.46
CA ARG A 308 7.34 10.33 10.38
C ARG A 308 6.56 9.85 11.62
N GLY A 309 6.98 10.29 12.79
CA GLY A 309 6.40 9.88 14.08
C GLY A 309 6.93 8.55 14.61
N LEU A 310 7.86 7.90 13.90
CA LEU A 310 8.64 6.76 14.39
C LEU A 310 10.10 7.15 14.56
N ASP A 311 10.82 6.35 15.34
CA ASP A 311 12.24 6.52 15.63
C ASP A 311 13.08 5.37 15.07
N ASN A 312 14.37 5.37 15.34
CA ASN A 312 15.31 4.35 14.88
C ASN A 312 15.21 3.01 15.62
N HIS A 313 14.21 2.83 16.48
CA HIS A 313 13.90 1.58 17.17
C HIS A 313 12.75 0.83 16.52
N CYS A 314 12.08 1.42 15.51
CA CYS A 314 10.90 0.86 14.91
C CYS A 314 11.21 0.09 13.62
N PHE A 315 10.72 -1.14 13.51
CA PHE A 315 10.78 -1.93 12.29
C PHE A 315 9.44 -2.60 11.98
N ARG A 316 9.24 -2.95 10.72
CA ARG A 316 8.05 -3.67 10.27
C ARG A 316 8.44 -5.03 9.72
N VAL A 317 7.67 -6.05 10.08
CA VAL A 317 7.77 -7.40 9.52
C VAL A 317 6.44 -7.85 8.94
N THR A 318 6.50 -8.67 7.90
CA THR A 318 5.33 -9.35 7.32
C THR A 318 5.29 -10.81 7.79
N THR A 319 4.13 -11.42 7.77
CA THR A 319 3.95 -12.85 8.05
C THR A 319 4.38 -13.68 6.86
N ARG A 320 5.04 -14.81 7.13
CA ARG A 320 5.47 -15.81 6.15
C ARG A 320 4.99 -17.21 6.55
N THR A 321 5.76 -18.26 6.20
CA THR A 321 5.42 -19.60 6.68
C THR A 321 5.61 -19.72 8.19
N PRO A 322 4.95 -20.68 8.86
CA PRO A 322 5.17 -20.91 10.28
C PRO A 322 6.65 -21.16 10.62
N GLU A 323 7.37 -21.91 9.79
CA GLU A 323 8.79 -22.24 9.98
C GLU A 323 9.68 -21.01 9.84
N GLU A 324 9.43 -20.16 8.81
CA GLU A 324 10.14 -18.91 8.62
C GLU A 324 9.85 -17.92 9.75
N ASN A 325 8.60 -17.84 10.20
CA ASN A 325 8.19 -17.00 11.33
C ASN A 325 8.86 -17.45 12.64
N ASP A 326 8.96 -18.76 12.88
CA ASP A 326 9.63 -19.30 14.07
C ASP A 326 11.13 -18.99 14.04
N LEU A 327 11.77 -19.08 12.86
CA LEU A 327 13.17 -18.69 12.69
C LEU A 327 13.40 -17.20 12.97
N LEU A 328 12.50 -16.31 12.54
CA LEU A 328 12.57 -14.89 12.89
C LEU A 328 12.48 -14.67 14.40
N VAL A 329 11.56 -15.40 15.08
CA VAL A 329 11.39 -15.33 16.54
C VAL A 329 12.66 -15.80 17.26
N GLU A 330 13.30 -16.88 16.81
CA GLU A 330 14.57 -17.38 17.36
C GLU A 330 15.69 -16.36 17.17
N ALA A 331 15.86 -15.83 15.97
CA ALA A 331 16.88 -14.83 15.66
C ALA A 331 16.73 -13.56 16.52
N LEU A 332 15.51 -13.08 16.71
CA LEU A 332 15.25 -11.90 17.55
C LEU A 332 15.50 -12.19 19.04
N LYS A 333 15.19 -13.38 19.55
CA LYS A 333 15.56 -13.79 20.91
C LYS A 333 17.06 -13.81 21.11
N GLU A 334 17.81 -14.37 20.17
CA GLU A 334 19.26 -14.40 20.23
C GLU A 334 19.85 -12.98 20.26
N TYR A 335 19.37 -12.11 19.35
CA TYR A 335 19.84 -10.72 19.26
C TYR A 335 19.64 -9.93 20.56
N VAL A 336 18.47 -10.05 21.21
CA VAL A 336 18.19 -9.29 22.44
C VAL A 336 18.82 -9.92 23.70
N SER A 337 19.34 -11.15 23.61
CA SER A 337 19.98 -11.85 24.72
C SER A 337 21.49 -11.69 24.75
N GLY A 338 22.12 -11.30 23.66
CA GLY A 338 23.57 -11.09 23.51
C GLY A 338 23.94 -9.65 23.64
#